data_acc0aacc47fd04042af805d0fb55791d
#
_entry.id   acc0aacc47fd04042af805d0fb55791d
#
_cell.length_a   1.000
_cell.length_b   1.000
_cell.length_c   1.000
_cell.angle_alpha   90.00
_cell.angle_beta   90.00
_cell.angle_gamma   90.00
#
_symmetry.space_group_name_H-M   'P 1'
#
loop_
_entity.id
_entity.type
_entity.pdbx_description
1 polymer ?
#
loop_
_entity_poly.entity_id
_entity_poly.type
_entity_poly.pdbx_seq_one_letter_code
_entity_poly.pdbx_strand_id
1 'polypeptide(L)'
;MNKQRVILFVLLSAALWGLPRRASAQIFAVRANALAACSGTLNVGVETALTDNWSLELSGYWNPVQTASLSMNFHAVQLGGRYWFYESFVGHFIGQHLTYAGYDLGSRTKRYKGNAYGLGVSYGYAWMLSKRWNIAVEAGVGLYRTKDTRRDPTVSDWEDEYIYRYRRWTLAPTKLEVSFSYIF
;
A
#
# COMPACT_ATOMS: atom_id res chain seq x y z
N MET A 1 19.42 25.15 -7.94
CA MET A 1 18.84 24.14 -7.06
C MET A 1 17.79 24.82 -6.17
N ASN A 2 16.57 24.35 -6.16
CA ASN A 2 15.43 25.04 -5.51
C ASN A 2 15.60 24.99 -3.98
N LYS A 3 15.57 26.14 -3.28
CA LYS A 3 15.78 26.24 -1.82
C LYS A 3 14.90 25.26 -1.02
N GLN A 4 13.69 25.00 -1.48
CA GLN A 4 12.77 24.05 -0.86
C GLN A 4 13.29 22.59 -0.91
N ARG A 5 13.96 22.20 -2.01
CA ARG A 5 14.55 20.85 -2.14
C ARG A 5 15.74 20.66 -1.20
N VAL A 6 16.54 21.72 -1.01
CA VAL A 6 17.67 21.68 -0.06
C VAL A 6 17.16 21.57 1.37
N ILE A 7 16.15 22.35 1.75
CA ILE A 7 15.54 22.28 3.10
C ILE A 7 14.95 20.91 3.34
N LEU A 8 14.23 20.34 2.36
CA LEU A 8 13.66 18.99 2.48
C LEU A 8 14.75 17.94 2.65
N PHE A 9 15.84 18.05 1.89
CA PHE A 9 16.96 17.12 1.99
C PHE A 9 17.69 17.22 3.33
N VAL A 10 17.88 18.44 3.87
CA VAL A 10 18.47 18.68 5.19
C VAL A 10 17.56 18.15 6.31
N LEU A 11 16.24 18.35 6.21
CA LEU A 11 15.28 17.82 7.19
C LEU A 11 15.23 16.29 7.15
N LEU A 12 15.29 15.68 5.96
CA LEU A 12 15.33 14.22 5.81
C LEU A 12 16.63 13.63 6.39
N SER A 13 17.77 14.26 6.12
CA SER A 13 19.05 13.83 6.67
C SER A 13 19.11 14.01 8.18
N ALA A 14 18.61 15.12 8.73
CA ALA A 14 18.52 15.35 10.16
C ALA A 14 17.60 14.33 10.86
N ALA A 15 16.47 13.96 10.23
CA ALA A 15 15.59 12.91 10.73
C ALA A 15 16.26 11.54 10.76
N LEU A 16 17.09 11.22 9.77
CA LEU A 16 17.89 9.98 9.75
C LEU A 16 18.99 9.93 10.81
N TRP A 17 19.54 11.09 11.20
CA TRP A 17 20.56 11.17 12.25
C TRP A 17 19.97 11.18 13.66
N GLY A 18 18.72 11.58 13.81
CA GLY A 18 18.01 11.61 15.09
C GLY A 18 17.43 10.27 15.53
N LEU A 19 17.49 9.22 14.71
CA LEU A 19 17.07 7.88 15.11
C LEU A 19 18.00 7.36 16.23
N PRO A 20 17.45 6.92 17.37
CA PRO A 20 18.25 6.40 18.46
C PRO A 20 19.03 5.19 17.96
N ARG A 21 20.36 5.29 17.98
CA ARG A 21 21.28 4.18 17.67
C ARG A 21 21.36 3.21 18.86
N ARG A 22 20.23 2.72 19.33
CA ARG A 22 20.25 1.49 20.11
C ARG A 22 20.47 0.38 19.11
N ALA A 23 21.61 -0.28 19.19
CA ALA A 23 21.90 -1.54 18.49
C ALA A 23 21.10 -2.69 19.14
N SER A 24 19.79 -2.56 19.15
CA SER A 24 18.87 -3.67 19.20
C SER A 24 18.96 -4.28 17.81
N ALA A 25 19.20 -5.58 17.69
CA ALA A 25 19.16 -6.26 16.42
C ALA A 25 17.82 -5.93 15.75
N GLN A 26 17.86 -5.01 14.76
CA GLN A 26 16.64 -4.62 14.07
C GLN A 26 16.17 -5.83 13.29
N ILE A 27 15.08 -6.43 13.75
CA ILE A 27 14.46 -7.55 13.07
C ILE A 27 13.78 -6.97 11.82
N PHE A 28 14.20 -7.47 10.69
CA PHE A 28 13.71 -7.06 9.38
C PHE A 28 13.00 -8.22 8.71
N ALA A 29 11.88 -7.97 8.07
CA ALA A 29 11.14 -8.97 7.33
C ALA A 29 10.84 -8.50 5.91
N VAL A 30 10.90 -9.44 4.96
CA VAL A 30 10.38 -9.27 3.60
C VAL A 30 9.10 -10.07 3.49
N ARG A 31 8.08 -9.47 2.87
CA ARG A 31 6.74 -10.01 2.81
C ARG A 31 6.20 -10.03 1.39
N ALA A 32 5.41 -11.06 1.08
CA ALA A 32 4.64 -11.17 -0.15
C ALA A 32 3.19 -11.55 0.17
N ASN A 33 2.23 -10.96 -0.54
CA ASN A 33 0.81 -11.22 -0.38
C ASN A 33 0.34 -12.28 -1.39
N ALA A 34 0.02 -13.48 -0.89
CA ALA A 34 -0.44 -14.57 -1.72
C ALA A 34 -1.82 -14.30 -2.36
N LEU A 35 -2.72 -13.63 -1.62
CA LEU A 35 -4.04 -13.28 -2.14
C LEU A 35 -3.95 -12.28 -3.30
N ALA A 36 -3.05 -11.30 -3.20
CA ALA A 36 -2.77 -10.39 -4.30
C ALA A 36 -2.20 -11.12 -5.51
N ALA A 37 -1.30 -12.06 -5.30
CA ALA A 37 -0.72 -12.89 -6.38
C ALA A 37 -1.79 -13.69 -7.12
N CYS A 38 -2.80 -14.25 -6.43
CA CYS A 38 -3.94 -14.94 -7.06
C CYS A 38 -4.78 -14.02 -7.97
N SER A 39 -4.79 -12.71 -7.73
CA SER A 39 -5.45 -11.72 -8.58
C SER A 39 -4.56 -11.15 -9.69
N GLY A 40 -3.37 -11.71 -9.91
CA GLY A 40 -2.39 -11.21 -10.86
C GLY A 40 -1.67 -9.93 -10.42
N THR A 41 -1.75 -9.60 -9.12
CA THR A 41 -1.08 -8.45 -8.53
C THR A 41 0.23 -8.87 -7.89
N LEU A 42 1.33 -8.34 -8.37
CA LEU A 42 2.62 -8.46 -7.69
C LEU A 42 2.63 -7.54 -6.48
N ASN A 43 3.00 -8.11 -5.33
CA ASN A 43 3.15 -7.36 -4.09
C ASN A 43 4.45 -7.76 -3.40
N VAL A 44 5.20 -6.76 -2.97
CA VAL A 44 6.37 -6.91 -2.11
C VAL A 44 6.28 -5.87 -1.01
N GLY A 45 6.49 -6.31 0.22
CA GLY A 45 6.56 -5.46 1.39
C GLY A 45 7.83 -5.70 2.17
N VAL A 46 8.28 -4.67 2.85
CA VAL A 46 9.36 -4.73 3.84
C VAL A 46 8.83 -4.20 5.15
N GLU A 47 9.20 -4.85 6.23
CA GLU A 47 8.78 -4.48 7.57
C GLU A 47 9.98 -4.54 8.52
N THR A 48 10.11 -3.56 9.40
CA THR A 48 11.15 -3.52 10.42
C THR A 48 10.54 -3.29 11.79
N ALA A 49 10.94 -4.09 12.76
CA ALA A 49 10.60 -3.85 14.15
C ALA A 49 11.36 -2.63 14.66
N LEU A 50 10.64 -1.65 15.20
CA LEU A 50 11.20 -0.46 15.85
C LEU A 50 11.36 -0.69 17.35
N THR A 51 10.40 -1.41 17.93
CA THR A 51 10.37 -1.86 19.33
C THR A 51 9.72 -3.24 19.39
N ASP A 52 9.62 -3.81 20.57
CA ASP A 52 8.96 -5.12 20.77
C ASP A 52 7.52 -5.12 20.31
N ASN A 53 6.82 -3.99 20.37
CA ASN A 53 5.40 -3.87 20.01
C ASN A 53 5.13 -2.99 18.79
N TRP A 54 6.12 -2.34 18.20
CA TRP A 54 5.92 -1.46 17.05
C TRP A 54 6.78 -1.86 15.86
N SER A 55 6.16 -1.95 14.71
CA SER A 55 6.87 -2.12 13.44
C SER A 55 6.45 -1.06 12.43
N LEU A 56 7.34 -0.78 11.49
CA LEU A 56 7.12 0.08 10.34
C LEU A 56 7.12 -0.78 9.08
N GLU A 57 6.15 -0.54 8.21
CA GLU A 57 5.94 -1.28 6.98
C GLU A 57 5.95 -0.36 5.77
N LEU A 58 6.58 -0.83 4.69
CA LEU A 58 6.49 -0.25 3.35
C LEU A 58 6.13 -1.35 2.36
N SER A 59 5.04 -1.19 1.62
CA SER A 59 4.57 -2.18 0.64
C SER A 59 4.31 -1.54 -0.72
N GLY A 60 4.69 -2.26 -1.78
CA GLY A 60 4.42 -1.93 -3.17
C GLY A 60 3.47 -2.94 -3.80
N TYR A 61 2.56 -2.47 -4.66
CA TYR A 61 1.62 -3.29 -5.42
C TYR A 61 1.67 -2.88 -6.88
N TRP A 62 1.67 -3.86 -7.75
CA TRP A 62 1.63 -3.63 -9.18
C TRP A 62 0.83 -4.72 -9.87
N ASN A 63 -0.21 -4.29 -10.60
CA ASN A 63 -1.02 -5.17 -11.44
C ASN A 63 -0.96 -4.68 -12.88
N PRO A 64 -0.28 -5.39 -13.77
CA PRO A 64 -0.16 -5.02 -15.18
C PRO A 64 -1.28 -5.61 -16.06
N VAL A 65 -2.28 -6.29 -15.47
CA VAL A 65 -3.28 -7.03 -16.25
C VAL A 65 -4.13 -6.10 -17.09
N GLN A 66 -3.97 -6.22 -18.40
CA GLN A 66 -4.75 -5.48 -19.38
C GLN A 66 -5.10 -6.41 -20.53
N THR A 67 -6.41 -6.63 -20.72
CA THR A 67 -6.99 -7.42 -21.79
C THR A 67 -7.94 -6.57 -22.64
N ALA A 68 -8.31 -7.03 -23.81
CA ALA A 68 -9.24 -6.32 -24.71
C ALA A 68 -10.61 -6.02 -24.08
N SER A 69 -11.02 -6.76 -23.05
CA SER A 69 -12.32 -6.63 -22.39
C SER A 69 -12.23 -6.09 -20.95
N LEU A 70 -11.07 -6.18 -20.30
CA LEU A 70 -10.88 -5.81 -18.92
C LEU A 70 -9.49 -5.18 -18.73
N SER A 71 -9.45 -3.98 -18.16
CA SER A 71 -8.24 -3.33 -17.71
C SER A 71 -8.23 -3.29 -16.18
N MET A 72 -7.21 -3.90 -15.58
CA MET A 72 -6.97 -3.88 -14.12
C MET A 72 -5.58 -3.35 -13.81
N ASN A 73 -5.12 -2.39 -14.62
CA ASN A 73 -3.79 -1.81 -14.40
C ASN A 73 -3.83 -0.86 -13.21
N PHE A 74 -3.11 -1.22 -12.15
CA PHE A 74 -2.90 -0.32 -11.03
C PHE A 74 -1.53 -0.51 -10.40
N HIS A 75 -1.05 0.54 -9.77
CA HIS A 75 0.12 0.54 -8.92
C HIS A 75 -0.19 1.28 -7.63
N ALA A 76 0.30 0.77 -6.52
CA ALA A 76 0.11 1.42 -5.23
C ALA A 76 1.35 1.28 -4.35
N VAL A 77 1.53 2.26 -3.49
CA VAL A 77 2.52 2.22 -2.41
C VAL A 77 1.80 2.51 -1.11
N GLN A 78 2.10 1.70 -0.10
CA GLN A 78 1.58 1.87 1.25
C GLN A 78 2.74 2.01 2.23
N LEU A 79 2.66 3.03 3.07
CA LEU A 79 3.52 3.21 4.24
C LEU A 79 2.64 3.08 5.48
N GLY A 80 2.99 2.19 6.39
CA GLY A 80 2.20 1.92 7.58
C GLY A 80 3.02 1.65 8.81
N GLY A 81 2.36 1.73 9.96
CA GLY A 81 2.85 1.24 11.24
C GLY A 81 1.91 0.18 11.77
N ARG A 82 2.45 -0.80 12.48
CA ARG A 82 1.68 -1.82 13.19
C ARG A 82 2.00 -1.79 14.66
N TYR A 83 0.96 -1.90 15.45
CA TYR A 83 1.04 -2.13 16.88
C TYR A 83 0.67 -3.58 17.18
N TRP A 84 1.59 -4.31 17.76
CA TRP A 84 1.49 -5.72 18.13
C TRP A 84 1.09 -5.83 19.59
N PHE A 85 0.07 -6.63 19.88
CA PHE A 85 -0.41 -6.79 21.25
C PHE A 85 0.51 -7.65 22.11
N TYR A 86 1.35 -8.46 21.49
CA TYR A 86 2.26 -9.35 22.18
C TYR A 86 3.71 -9.01 21.84
N GLU A 87 4.21 -9.40 20.71
CA GLU A 87 5.57 -9.19 20.24
C GLU A 87 5.54 -8.94 18.73
N SER A 88 6.47 -8.17 18.20
CA SER A 88 6.54 -7.89 16.77
C SER A 88 6.60 -9.17 15.94
N PHE A 89 5.78 -9.23 14.91
CA PHE A 89 5.58 -10.39 14.01
C PHE A 89 4.80 -11.56 14.59
N VAL A 90 4.25 -11.48 15.81
CA VAL A 90 3.51 -12.59 16.44
C VAL A 90 2.17 -12.11 17.02
N GLY A 91 1.12 -12.89 16.74
CA GLY A 91 -0.20 -12.69 17.34
C GLY A 91 -0.99 -11.56 16.69
N HIS A 92 -1.87 -10.96 17.47
CA HIS A 92 -2.77 -9.91 17.02
C HIS A 92 -2.04 -8.58 16.84
N PHE A 93 -2.44 -7.84 15.82
CA PHE A 93 -1.95 -6.49 15.58
C PHE A 93 -3.02 -5.56 15.01
N ILE A 94 -2.86 -4.28 15.24
CA ILE A 94 -3.60 -3.21 14.59
C ILE A 94 -2.61 -2.44 13.72
N GLY A 95 -2.98 -2.22 12.46
CA GLY A 95 -2.21 -1.44 11.50
C GLY A 95 -2.87 -0.09 11.20
N GLN A 96 -2.05 0.89 10.89
CA GLN A 96 -2.45 2.16 10.30
C GLN A 96 -1.55 2.39 9.08
N HIS A 97 -2.13 2.87 8.00
CA HIS A 97 -1.37 3.04 6.76
C HIS A 97 -1.86 4.19 5.91
N LEU A 98 -0.91 4.82 5.23
CA LEU A 98 -1.12 5.78 4.16
C LEU A 98 -0.94 5.06 2.84
N THR A 99 -1.85 5.29 1.90
CA THR A 99 -1.83 4.68 0.58
C THR A 99 -1.80 5.76 -0.50
N TYR A 100 -0.92 5.59 -1.47
CA TYR A 100 -1.00 6.23 -2.76
C TYR A 100 -1.23 5.17 -3.82
N ALA A 101 -2.23 5.37 -4.67
CA ALA A 101 -2.52 4.46 -5.78
C ALA A 101 -2.80 5.24 -7.07
N GLY A 102 -2.21 4.79 -8.16
CA GLY A 102 -2.60 5.17 -9.50
C GLY A 102 -3.29 3.98 -10.16
N TYR A 103 -4.41 4.22 -10.85
CA TYR A 103 -5.18 3.15 -11.43
C TYR A 103 -5.73 3.52 -12.81
N ASP A 104 -5.86 2.50 -13.65
CA ASP A 104 -6.54 2.52 -14.93
C ASP A 104 -7.41 1.26 -15.00
N LEU A 105 -8.61 1.39 -14.46
CA LEU A 105 -9.57 0.31 -14.30
C LEU A 105 -10.70 0.48 -15.31
N GLY A 106 -11.04 -0.57 -16.02
CA GLY A 106 -12.11 -0.45 -16.97
C GLY A 106 -12.59 -1.76 -17.58
N SER A 107 -13.81 -1.68 -18.11
CA SER A 107 -14.44 -2.68 -18.95
C SER A 107 -14.66 -2.08 -20.34
N ARG A 108 -15.21 -2.88 -21.28
CA ARG A 108 -15.53 -2.43 -22.65
C ARG A 108 -16.39 -1.16 -22.69
N THR A 109 -17.25 -0.95 -21.68
CA THR A 109 -18.23 0.14 -21.65
C THR A 109 -17.83 1.32 -20.77
N LYS A 110 -16.93 1.13 -19.78
CA LYS A 110 -16.56 2.20 -18.83
C LYS A 110 -15.10 2.08 -18.45
N ARG A 111 -14.36 3.18 -18.51
CA ARG A 111 -12.96 3.26 -18.09
C ARG A 111 -12.77 4.38 -17.07
N TYR A 112 -12.09 4.06 -16.00
CA TYR A 112 -11.76 4.97 -14.90
C TYR A 112 -10.24 5.05 -14.76
N LYS A 113 -9.70 6.22 -15.00
CA LYS A 113 -8.29 6.49 -14.80
C LYS A 113 -8.13 7.59 -13.77
N GLY A 114 -7.28 7.36 -12.78
CA GLY A 114 -7.12 8.34 -11.71
C GLY A 114 -6.08 7.98 -10.70
N ASN A 115 -6.01 8.83 -9.68
CA ASN A 115 -5.16 8.65 -8.53
C ASN A 115 -6.01 8.69 -7.26
N ALA A 116 -5.63 7.89 -6.28
CA ALA A 116 -6.22 7.86 -4.95
C ALA A 116 -5.15 8.07 -3.88
N TYR A 117 -5.49 8.85 -2.88
CA TYR A 117 -4.72 9.01 -1.65
C TYR A 117 -5.62 8.55 -0.50
N GLY A 118 -5.13 7.67 0.34
CA GLY A 118 -5.94 7.09 1.40
C GLY A 118 -5.22 7.02 2.74
N LEU A 119 -6.02 7.02 3.78
CA LEU A 119 -5.64 6.70 5.14
C LEU A 119 -6.52 5.53 5.59
N GLY A 120 -5.91 4.48 6.11
CA GLY A 120 -6.64 3.30 6.55
C GLY A 120 -6.16 2.76 7.88
N VAL A 121 -7.04 1.97 8.48
CA VAL A 121 -6.75 1.15 9.64
C VAL A 121 -7.02 -0.31 9.30
N SER A 122 -6.25 -1.19 9.90
CA SER A 122 -6.35 -2.63 9.66
C SER A 122 -6.21 -3.40 10.96
N TYR A 123 -6.70 -4.61 10.94
CA TYR A 123 -6.52 -5.58 12.00
C TYR A 123 -6.08 -6.89 11.40
N GLY A 124 -5.18 -7.58 12.07
CA GLY A 124 -4.67 -8.84 11.60
C GLY A 124 -4.17 -9.76 12.71
N TYR A 125 -3.82 -10.94 12.28
CA TYR A 125 -3.19 -11.96 13.11
C TYR A 125 -2.05 -12.63 12.37
N ALA A 126 -0.93 -12.84 13.06
CA ALA A 126 0.25 -13.47 12.53
C ALA A 126 0.62 -14.74 13.29
N TRP A 127 0.85 -15.83 12.55
CA TRP A 127 1.32 -17.11 13.07
C TRP A 127 2.78 -17.28 12.71
N MET A 128 3.61 -17.56 13.70
CA MET A 128 4.99 -17.94 13.46
C MET A 128 5.05 -19.44 13.07
N LEU A 129 5.38 -19.74 11.82
CA LEU A 129 5.54 -21.10 11.32
C LEU A 129 6.87 -21.70 11.73
N SER A 130 7.91 -20.88 11.78
CA SER A 130 9.26 -21.23 12.22
C SER A 130 10.00 -19.98 12.69
N LYS A 131 11.24 -20.13 13.14
CA LYS A 131 12.08 -19.00 13.60
C LYS A 131 12.24 -17.87 12.58
N ARG A 132 12.04 -18.15 11.29
CA ARG A 132 12.23 -17.18 10.20
C ARG A 132 11.02 -17.02 9.29
N TRP A 133 10.01 -17.86 9.42
CA TRP A 133 8.82 -17.84 8.56
C TRP A 133 7.57 -17.52 9.34
N ASN A 134 6.82 -16.59 8.81
CA ASN A 134 5.58 -16.14 9.38
C ASN A 134 4.49 -16.09 8.29
N ILE A 135 3.26 -16.41 8.67
CA ILE A 135 2.07 -16.19 7.85
C ILE A 135 1.14 -15.22 8.59
N ALA A 136 0.60 -14.25 7.89
CA ALA A 136 -0.34 -13.32 8.49
C ALA A 136 -1.57 -13.12 7.63
N VAL A 137 -2.70 -12.89 8.31
CA VAL A 137 -3.95 -12.47 7.68
C VAL A 137 -4.28 -11.07 8.19
N GLU A 138 -4.59 -10.15 7.27
CA GLU A 138 -4.89 -8.76 7.59
C GLU A 138 -6.06 -8.26 6.76
N ALA A 139 -6.99 -7.57 7.41
CA ALA A 139 -8.10 -6.87 6.75
C ALA A 139 -8.16 -5.42 7.23
N GLY A 140 -8.43 -4.50 6.32
CA GLY A 140 -8.43 -3.07 6.63
C GLY A 140 -9.44 -2.29 5.81
N VAL A 141 -9.86 -1.17 6.39
CA VAL A 141 -10.74 -0.20 5.75
C VAL A 141 -10.16 1.20 5.89
N GLY A 142 -10.53 2.08 5.00
CA GLY A 142 -10.03 3.45 5.07
C GLY A 142 -10.76 4.40 4.13
N LEU A 143 -10.38 5.66 4.26
CA LEU A 143 -10.92 6.76 3.48
C LEU A 143 -9.94 7.11 2.37
N TYR A 144 -10.43 7.10 1.14
CA TYR A 144 -9.69 7.52 -0.05
C TYR A 144 -10.26 8.83 -0.60
N ARG A 145 -9.36 9.73 -0.94
CA ARG A 145 -9.66 10.86 -1.79
C ARG A 145 -9.25 10.53 -3.22
N THR A 146 -10.25 10.26 -4.06
CA THR A 146 -10.04 9.91 -5.45
C THR A 146 -10.14 11.14 -6.35
N LYS A 147 -9.31 11.13 -7.40
CA LYS A 147 -9.39 12.08 -8.52
C LYS A 147 -9.52 11.24 -9.77
N ASP A 148 -10.76 11.09 -10.25
CA ASP A 148 -11.08 10.25 -11.40
C ASP A 148 -11.29 11.09 -12.65
N THR A 149 -10.76 10.62 -13.75
CA THR A 149 -11.15 11.01 -15.09
C THR A 149 -11.94 9.86 -15.70
N ARG A 150 -13.18 10.11 -16.08
CA ARG A 150 -14.07 9.11 -16.70
C ARG A 150 -14.15 9.35 -18.17
N ARG A 151 -14.05 8.28 -18.92
CA ARG A 151 -14.21 8.27 -20.37
C ARG A 151 -15.18 7.17 -20.76
N ASP A 152 -16.10 7.49 -21.67
CA ASP A 152 -16.95 6.49 -22.30
C ASP A 152 -16.24 6.02 -23.58
N PRO A 153 -15.84 4.74 -23.70
CA PRO A 153 -15.14 4.22 -24.86
C PRO A 153 -16.04 4.06 -26.10
N THR A 154 -17.35 4.24 -25.97
CA THR A 154 -18.28 4.17 -27.08
C THR A 154 -18.31 5.45 -27.93
N VAL A 155 -17.74 6.54 -27.42
CA VAL A 155 -17.62 7.80 -28.13
C VAL A 155 -16.29 7.83 -28.89
N SER A 156 -16.32 7.75 -30.19
CA SER A 156 -15.16 7.60 -31.09
C SER A 156 -14.32 8.89 -31.20
N ASP A 157 -14.88 10.03 -30.89
CA ASP A 157 -14.20 11.31 -31.03
C ASP A 157 -13.44 11.72 -29.75
N TRP A 158 -12.17 12.07 -29.97
CA TRP A 158 -11.22 12.50 -28.96
C TRP A 158 -11.41 13.96 -28.54
N GLU A 159 -12.58 14.55 -28.75
CA GLU A 159 -12.86 15.91 -28.34
C GLU A 159 -12.95 16.01 -26.83
N ASP A 160 -12.30 17.03 -26.27
CA ASP A 160 -12.08 17.28 -24.83
C ASP A 160 -13.39 17.47 -24.02
N GLU A 161 -14.55 17.49 -24.64
CA GLU A 161 -15.84 17.81 -24.04
C GLU A 161 -16.43 16.76 -23.10
N TYR A 162 -15.92 15.52 -23.14
CA TYR A 162 -16.46 14.38 -22.36
C TYR A 162 -15.54 13.94 -21.21
N ILE A 163 -14.56 14.71 -20.82
CA ILE A 163 -13.67 14.41 -19.72
C ILE A 163 -14.22 14.97 -18.41
N TYR A 164 -15.00 14.18 -17.71
CA TYR A 164 -15.48 14.53 -16.38
C TYR A 164 -14.39 14.27 -15.32
N ARG A 165 -13.99 15.35 -14.62
CA ARG A 165 -13.08 15.26 -13.46
C ARG A 165 -13.89 15.21 -12.19
N TYR A 166 -13.90 14.06 -11.51
CA TYR A 166 -14.57 13.90 -10.23
C TYR A 166 -13.54 13.88 -9.10
N ARG A 167 -13.90 14.57 -8.02
CA ARG A 167 -13.17 14.48 -6.75
C ARG A 167 -14.16 14.03 -5.69
N ARG A 168 -13.90 12.89 -5.06
CA ARG A 168 -14.80 12.38 -4.02
C ARG A 168 -14.02 11.72 -2.90
N TRP A 169 -14.64 11.67 -1.74
CA TRP A 169 -14.23 10.81 -0.66
C TRP A 169 -14.95 9.47 -0.80
N THR A 170 -14.22 8.37 -0.62
CA THR A 170 -14.77 7.02 -0.74
C THR A 170 -14.25 6.19 0.42
N LEU A 171 -15.14 5.58 1.16
CA LEU A 171 -14.80 4.51 2.11
C LEU A 171 -14.63 3.22 1.31
N ALA A 172 -13.48 2.57 1.46
CA ALA A 172 -13.20 1.34 0.73
C ALA A 172 -12.29 0.41 1.54
N PRO A 173 -12.27 -0.90 1.23
CA PRO A 173 -11.24 -1.79 1.74
C PRO A 173 -9.86 -1.28 1.33
N THR A 174 -8.92 -1.24 2.27
CA THR A 174 -7.55 -0.76 2.05
C THR A 174 -6.54 -1.88 2.05
N LYS A 175 -6.83 -2.94 2.79
CA LYS A 175 -6.03 -4.16 2.86
C LYS A 175 -6.94 -5.38 2.92
N LEU A 176 -6.56 -6.38 2.18
CA LEU A 176 -7.04 -7.75 2.30
C LEU A 176 -5.87 -8.65 1.92
N GLU A 177 -5.20 -9.21 2.93
CA GLU A 177 -3.93 -9.88 2.75
C GLU A 177 -3.92 -11.24 3.43
N VAL A 178 -3.36 -12.21 2.71
CA VAL A 178 -2.77 -13.43 3.26
C VAL A 178 -1.31 -13.38 2.87
N SER A 179 -0.45 -13.03 3.79
CA SER A 179 0.95 -12.74 3.50
C SER A 179 1.89 -13.77 4.12
N PHE A 180 2.94 -14.10 3.38
CA PHE A 180 4.09 -14.85 3.85
C PHE A 180 5.24 -13.88 4.06
N SER A 181 5.90 -14.00 5.21
CA SER A 181 7.03 -13.16 5.57
C SER A 181 8.25 -14.01 5.92
N TYR A 182 9.42 -13.56 5.47
CA TYR A 182 10.71 -14.08 5.89
C TYR A 182 11.41 -13.06 6.76
N ILE A 183 11.80 -13.48 7.97
CA ILE A 183 12.41 -12.66 9.02
C ILE A 183 13.92 -12.93 9.03
N PHE A 184 14.70 -11.87 8.97
CA PHE A 184 16.17 -11.90 8.97
C PHE A 184 16.77 -11.73 10.34
#